data_c9efbaa687f990115716d67916ab2d1e
#
_entry.id   c9efbaa687f990115716d67916ab2d1e
#
_cell.length_a   1.000
_cell.length_b   1.000
_cell.length_c   1.000
_cell.angle_alpha   90.00
_cell.angle_beta   90.00
_cell.angle_gamma   90.00
#
_symmetry.space_group_name_H-M   'P 1'
#
loop_
_entity.id
_entity.type
_entity.pdbx_description
1 polymer ?
#
loop_
_entity_poly.entity_id
_entity_poly.type
_entity_poly.pdbx_seq_one_letter_code
_entity_poly.pdbx_strand_id
1 'polypeptide(L)'
;MKTRDRILECALQLFNQKGEPNVSTMEVANEMGISPGNLYYHFHGKEPLILGLFERFQAELAPLLDPPGDVELAPEDYWLFLHLIVERLAHYRFLFQDLSNLAGRLPKLAKGIRNLLNALKRTLASLLARLKAEGRLISDTRALGQLVEQITMTLLFSLDYQRILDREGEVRVVVYQIMMLVAPHLQPAGKIATEQLAQQYLEAHG
;
A
#
# COMPACT_ATOMS: atom_id res chain seq x y z
N MET A 1 13.51 -4.47 21.28
CA MET A 1 13.36 -3.46 20.19
C MET A 1 14.32 -2.31 20.46
N LYS A 2 15.15 -1.91 19.48
CA LYS A 2 16.15 -0.83 19.63
C LYS A 2 15.43 0.52 19.80
N THR A 3 16.05 1.50 20.46
CA THR A 3 15.45 2.85 20.66
C THR A 3 15.06 3.50 19.33
N ARG A 4 15.90 3.35 18.29
CA ARG A 4 15.61 3.86 16.94
C ARG A 4 14.29 3.31 16.39
N ASP A 5 14.01 2.02 16.57
CA ASP A 5 12.77 1.39 16.06
C ASP A 5 11.55 1.84 16.85
N ARG A 6 11.71 2.08 18.17
CA ARG A 6 10.63 2.62 19.01
C ARG A 6 10.27 4.06 18.61
N ILE A 7 11.27 4.87 18.24
CA ILE A 7 11.04 6.24 17.73
C ILE A 7 10.24 6.18 16.42
N LEU A 8 10.62 5.30 15.48
CA LEU A 8 9.88 5.14 14.22
C LEU A 8 8.44 4.69 14.46
N GLU A 9 8.23 3.74 15.37
CA GLU A 9 6.87 3.25 15.68
C GLU A 9 5.99 4.36 16.26
N CYS A 10 6.50 5.12 17.24
CA CYS A 10 5.79 6.26 17.82
C CYS A 10 5.49 7.34 16.77
N ALA A 11 6.48 7.67 15.93
CA ALA A 11 6.30 8.63 14.85
C ALA A 11 5.24 8.17 13.83
N LEU A 12 5.23 6.88 13.47
CA LEU A 12 4.23 6.29 12.58
C LEU A 12 2.81 6.45 13.14
N GLN A 13 2.63 6.13 14.43
CA GLN A 13 1.33 6.27 15.09
C GLN A 13 0.86 7.73 15.09
N LEU A 14 1.72 8.66 15.48
CA LEU A 14 1.38 10.09 15.50
C LEU A 14 1.08 10.64 14.10
N PHE A 15 1.90 10.30 13.10
CA PHE A 15 1.67 10.73 11.71
C PHE A 15 0.37 10.17 11.15
N ASN A 16 0.03 8.92 11.46
CA ASN A 16 -1.22 8.30 11.04
C ASN A 16 -2.45 8.90 11.73
N GLN A 17 -2.33 9.36 12.99
CA GLN A 17 -3.44 9.92 13.77
C GLN A 17 -3.68 11.39 13.47
N LYS A 18 -2.61 12.20 13.37
CA LYS A 18 -2.69 13.66 13.31
C LYS A 18 -2.35 14.25 11.94
N GLY A 19 -1.85 13.41 11.02
CA GLY A 19 -1.23 13.85 9.78
C GLY A 19 0.21 14.32 9.99
N GLU A 20 1.08 13.98 9.05
CA GLU A 20 2.52 14.31 9.14
C GLU A 20 2.78 15.82 9.37
N PRO A 21 2.12 16.76 8.67
CA PRO A 21 2.41 18.18 8.83
C PRO A 21 2.23 18.69 10.26
N ASN A 22 1.28 18.12 11.01
CA ASN A 22 0.87 18.56 12.33
C ASN A 22 1.71 17.99 13.49
N VAL A 23 2.66 17.09 13.21
CA VAL A 23 3.48 16.44 14.23
C VAL A 23 4.93 16.94 14.16
N SER A 24 5.46 17.39 15.29
CA SER A 24 6.86 17.79 15.44
C SER A 24 7.72 16.67 16.03
N THR A 25 9.05 16.73 15.83
CA THR A 25 9.99 15.80 16.49
C THR A 25 9.97 15.93 18.01
N MET A 26 9.67 17.14 18.53
CA MET A 26 9.53 17.36 19.97
C MET A 26 8.31 16.63 20.52
N GLU A 27 7.21 16.61 19.78
CA GLU A 27 6.01 15.86 20.16
C GLU A 27 6.27 14.35 20.21
N VAL A 28 7.00 13.82 19.22
CA VAL A 28 7.43 12.40 19.23
C VAL A 28 8.32 12.11 20.44
N ALA A 29 9.26 12.99 20.79
CA ALA A 29 10.12 12.82 21.96
C ALA A 29 9.30 12.82 23.27
N ASN A 30 8.35 13.75 23.40
CA ASN A 30 7.47 13.86 24.57
C ASN A 30 6.59 12.60 24.73
N GLU A 31 5.99 12.11 23.64
CA GLU A 31 5.14 10.91 23.66
C GLU A 31 5.94 9.66 24.11
N MET A 32 7.21 9.61 23.75
CA MET A 32 8.11 8.52 24.15
C MET A 32 8.71 8.69 25.54
N GLY A 33 8.55 9.84 26.19
CA GLY A 33 9.21 10.16 27.46
C GLY A 33 10.73 10.25 27.36
N ILE A 34 11.28 10.67 26.21
CA ILE A 34 12.72 10.87 25.98
C ILE A 34 13.05 12.35 25.76
N SER A 35 14.30 12.74 26.02
CA SER A 35 14.71 14.11 25.71
C SER A 35 14.76 14.37 24.20
N PRO A 36 14.46 15.61 23.74
CA PRO A 36 14.63 16.00 22.33
C PRO A 36 16.05 15.74 21.82
N GLY A 37 17.08 15.88 22.65
CA GLY A 37 18.46 15.57 22.31
C GLY A 37 18.69 14.08 22.04
N ASN A 38 18.03 13.21 22.79
CA ASN A 38 18.09 11.76 22.54
C ASN A 38 17.43 11.39 21.20
N LEU A 39 16.27 11.97 20.89
CA LEU A 39 15.64 11.78 19.57
C LEU A 39 16.54 12.30 18.46
N TYR A 40 17.11 13.50 18.60
CA TYR A 40 17.98 14.12 17.61
C TYR A 40 19.25 13.28 17.35
N TYR A 41 19.78 12.60 18.37
CA TYR A 41 20.90 11.67 18.20
C TYR A 41 20.58 10.55 17.22
N HIS A 42 19.34 10.04 17.21
CA HIS A 42 18.90 8.99 16.30
C HIS A 42 18.41 9.50 14.94
N PHE A 43 17.75 10.68 14.94
CA PHE A 43 17.16 11.29 13.74
C PHE A 43 17.36 12.81 13.79
N HIS A 44 18.18 13.33 12.89
CA HIS A 44 18.52 14.75 12.79
C HIS A 44 17.39 15.58 12.17
N GLY A 45 16.18 15.50 12.74
CA GLY A 45 15.00 16.22 12.29
C GLY A 45 13.87 15.31 11.78
N LYS A 46 12.81 15.92 11.27
CA LYS A 46 11.58 15.24 10.85
C LYS A 46 11.75 14.48 9.52
N GLU A 47 12.49 15.05 8.57
CA GLU A 47 12.73 14.41 7.27
C GLU A 47 13.41 13.03 7.39
N PRO A 48 14.49 12.85 8.19
CA PRO A 48 15.05 11.53 8.45
C PRO A 48 14.08 10.54 9.09
N LEU A 49 13.13 11.00 9.91
CA LEU A 49 12.06 10.13 10.45
C LEU A 49 11.15 9.62 9.31
N ILE A 50 10.68 10.51 8.44
CA ILE A 50 9.83 10.17 7.30
C ILE A 50 10.56 9.18 6.37
N LEU A 51 11.83 9.47 6.05
CA LEU A 51 12.62 8.58 5.19
C LEU A 51 12.87 7.22 5.85
N GLY A 52 13.13 7.18 7.16
CA GLY A 52 13.28 5.92 7.90
C GLY A 52 12.00 5.08 7.94
N LEU A 53 10.83 5.71 8.05
CA LEU A 53 9.53 5.04 7.93
C LEU A 53 9.28 4.53 6.49
N PHE A 54 9.66 5.32 5.50
CA PHE A 54 9.55 4.89 4.11
C PHE A 54 10.49 3.71 3.77
N GLU A 55 11.72 3.71 4.27
CA GLU A 55 12.65 2.58 4.13
C GLU A 55 12.08 1.30 4.77
N ARG A 56 11.49 1.42 5.97
CA ARG A 56 10.82 0.31 6.64
C ARG A 56 9.63 -0.19 5.84
N PHE A 57 8.77 0.69 5.34
CA PHE A 57 7.67 0.36 4.46
C PHE A 57 8.13 -0.40 3.21
N GLN A 58 9.20 0.07 2.53
CA GLN A 58 9.76 -0.61 1.37
C GLN A 58 10.26 -2.01 1.70
N ALA A 59 10.95 -2.18 2.84
CA ALA A 59 11.45 -3.48 3.28
C ALA A 59 10.33 -4.48 3.59
N GLU A 60 9.22 -4.01 4.18
CA GLU A 60 8.04 -4.83 4.47
C GLU A 60 7.25 -5.20 3.21
N LEU A 61 7.24 -4.32 2.20
CA LEU A 61 6.52 -4.55 0.95
C LEU A 61 7.33 -5.38 -0.07
N ALA A 62 8.66 -5.33 -0.01
CA ALA A 62 9.53 -5.98 -1.00
C ALA A 62 9.22 -7.48 -1.22
N PRO A 63 8.99 -8.31 -0.17
CA PRO A 63 8.63 -9.72 -0.36
C PRO A 63 7.30 -9.92 -1.10
N LEU A 64 6.38 -8.96 -0.99
CA LEU A 64 5.10 -9.00 -1.68
C LEU A 64 5.20 -8.56 -3.15
N LEU A 65 6.23 -7.81 -3.52
CA LEU A 65 6.44 -7.34 -4.90
C LEU A 65 7.32 -8.28 -5.73
N ASP A 66 7.96 -9.25 -5.10
CA ASP A 66 8.79 -10.27 -5.74
C ASP A 66 8.36 -11.67 -5.26
N PRO A 67 7.14 -12.09 -5.61
CA PRO A 67 6.66 -13.41 -5.21
C PRO A 67 7.52 -14.51 -5.86
N PRO A 68 7.75 -15.65 -5.17
CA PRO A 68 8.52 -16.76 -5.71
C PRO A 68 7.94 -17.21 -7.05
N GLY A 69 8.76 -17.20 -8.11
CA GLY A 69 8.32 -17.45 -9.49
C GLY A 69 7.77 -18.86 -9.75
N ASP A 70 8.12 -19.83 -8.89
CA ASP A 70 7.79 -21.26 -9.07
C ASP A 70 6.59 -21.72 -8.23
N VAL A 71 5.91 -20.81 -7.51
CA VAL A 71 4.72 -21.16 -6.73
C VAL A 71 3.49 -21.10 -7.61
N GLU A 72 2.80 -22.24 -7.75
CA GLU A 72 1.47 -22.29 -8.35
C GLU A 72 0.46 -21.65 -7.39
N LEU A 73 -0.07 -20.47 -7.77
CA LEU A 73 -1.02 -19.72 -6.96
C LEU A 73 -2.45 -20.15 -7.29
N ALA A 74 -3.22 -20.52 -6.27
CA ALA A 74 -4.66 -20.65 -6.40
C ALA A 74 -5.32 -19.26 -6.63
N PRO A 75 -6.57 -19.21 -7.16
CA PRO A 75 -7.27 -17.93 -7.35
C PRO A 75 -7.34 -17.09 -6.09
N GLU A 76 -7.55 -17.73 -4.96
CA GLU A 76 -7.69 -17.10 -3.65
C GLU A 76 -6.39 -16.44 -3.18
N ASP A 77 -5.23 -17.01 -3.56
CA ASP A 77 -3.90 -16.50 -3.20
C ASP A 77 -3.64 -15.11 -3.81
N TYR A 78 -4.16 -14.84 -5.03
CA TYR A 78 -4.02 -13.52 -5.67
C TYR A 78 -4.72 -12.42 -4.85
N TRP A 79 -5.89 -12.75 -4.28
CA TRP A 79 -6.66 -11.79 -3.48
C TRP A 79 -6.06 -11.62 -2.08
N LEU A 80 -5.55 -12.68 -1.48
CA LEU A 80 -4.80 -12.61 -0.23
C LEU A 80 -3.53 -11.74 -0.42
N PHE A 81 -2.82 -11.94 -1.51
CA PHE A 81 -1.64 -11.14 -1.87
C PHE A 81 -1.98 -9.66 -1.99
N LEU A 82 -3.06 -9.34 -2.71
CA LEU A 82 -3.57 -7.97 -2.81
C LEU A 82 -3.95 -7.40 -1.45
N HIS A 83 -4.63 -8.18 -0.61
CA HIS A 83 -4.99 -7.77 0.75
C HIS A 83 -3.76 -7.38 1.57
N LEU A 84 -2.71 -8.21 1.56
CA LEU A 84 -1.47 -7.93 2.27
C LEU A 84 -0.78 -6.64 1.78
N ILE A 85 -0.81 -6.36 0.48
CA ILE A 85 -0.31 -5.09 -0.06
C ILE A 85 -1.14 -3.92 0.49
N VAL A 86 -2.47 -3.99 0.44
CA VAL A 86 -3.34 -2.91 0.92
C VAL A 86 -3.19 -2.70 2.42
N GLU A 87 -3.03 -3.77 3.21
CA GLU A 87 -2.73 -3.66 4.64
C GLU A 87 -1.43 -2.88 4.90
N ARG A 88 -0.35 -3.15 4.12
CA ARG A 88 0.89 -2.40 4.26
C ARG A 88 0.70 -0.93 3.91
N LEU A 89 -0.04 -0.61 2.84
CA LEU A 89 -0.39 0.76 2.48
C LEU A 89 -1.18 1.44 3.60
N ALA A 90 -2.18 0.77 4.16
CA ALA A 90 -3.00 1.28 5.27
C ALA A 90 -2.20 1.47 6.56
N HIS A 91 -1.25 0.57 6.87
CA HIS A 91 -0.37 0.71 8.02
C HIS A 91 0.52 1.96 7.93
N TYR A 92 0.98 2.33 6.73
CA TYR A 92 1.77 3.54 6.47
C TYR A 92 0.94 4.64 5.80
N ARG A 93 -0.36 4.75 6.12
CA ARG A 93 -1.33 5.62 5.41
C ARG A 93 -0.93 7.08 5.34
N PHE A 94 -0.19 7.61 6.30
CA PHE A 94 0.28 9.00 6.28
C PHE A 94 1.08 9.35 5.01
N LEU A 95 1.83 8.37 4.45
CA LEU A 95 2.60 8.55 3.21
C LEU A 95 1.68 8.81 2.01
N PHE A 96 0.53 8.13 1.97
CA PHE A 96 -0.40 8.14 0.84
C PHE A 96 -1.46 9.23 0.95
N GLN A 97 -1.80 9.64 2.18
CA GLN A 97 -2.73 10.73 2.45
C GLN A 97 -2.17 12.12 2.15
N ASP A 98 -0.85 12.27 2.01
CA ASP A 98 -0.18 13.54 1.69
C ASP A 98 0.97 13.34 0.69
N LEU A 99 0.81 12.34 -0.19
CA LEU A 99 1.88 11.86 -1.06
C LEU A 99 2.46 12.95 -1.97
N SER A 100 1.61 13.78 -2.57
CA SER A 100 2.05 14.84 -3.50
C SER A 100 2.92 15.88 -2.81
N ASN A 101 2.54 16.30 -1.60
CA ASN A 101 3.30 17.26 -0.81
C ASN A 101 4.62 16.64 -0.31
N LEU A 102 4.57 15.42 0.24
CA LEU A 102 5.76 14.70 0.70
C LEU A 102 6.77 14.48 -0.44
N ALA A 103 6.29 14.04 -1.61
CA ALA A 103 7.14 13.83 -2.79
C ALA A 103 7.71 15.16 -3.33
N GLY A 104 6.96 16.26 -3.25
CA GLY A 104 7.42 17.59 -3.64
C GLY A 104 8.53 18.12 -2.73
N ARG A 105 8.44 17.87 -1.41
CA ARG A 105 9.42 18.33 -0.41
C ARG A 105 10.65 17.43 -0.30
N LEU A 106 10.51 16.11 -0.54
CA LEU A 106 11.53 15.10 -0.27
C LEU A 106 11.94 14.37 -1.56
N PRO A 107 12.95 14.85 -2.31
CA PRO A 107 13.36 14.23 -3.58
C PRO A 107 13.75 12.74 -3.46
N LYS A 108 14.34 12.34 -2.31
CA LYS A 108 14.67 10.92 -2.04
C LYS A 108 13.41 10.06 -1.94
N LEU A 109 12.38 10.56 -1.24
CA LEU A 109 11.09 9.91 -1.15
C LEU A 109 10.44 9.78 -2.54
N ALA A 110 10.40 10.88 -3.30
CA ALA A 110 9.85 10.91 -4.66
C ALA A 110 10.50 9.88 -5.58
N LYS A 111 11.84 9.74 -5.52
CA LYS A 111 12.57 8.71 -6.28
C LYS A 111 12.18 7.31 -5.80
N GLY A 112 12.11 7.10 -4.49
CA GLY A 112 11.73 5.82 -3.89
C GLY A 112 10.31 5.41 -4.27
N ILE A 113 9.34 6.32 -4.24
CA ILE A 113 7.96 6.08 -4.68
C ILE A 113 7.90 5.70 -6.16
N ARG A 114 8.61 6.40 -7.05
CA ARG A 114 8.66 6.01 -8.48
C ARG A 114 9.20 4.60 -8.68
N ASN A 115 10.26 4.24 -7.97
CA ASN A 115 10.83 2.89 -8.04
C ASN A 115 9.83 1.83 -7.55
N LEU A 116 9.14 2.12 -6.45
CA LEU A 116 8.09 1.27 -5.88
C LEU A 116 6.94 1.05 -6.85
N LEU A 117 6.43 2.13 -7.46
CA LEU A 117 5.35 2.06 -8.45
C LEU A 117 5.76 1.23 -9.68
N ASN A 118 7.01 1.39 -10.15
CA ASN A 118 7.52 0.57 -11.24
C ASN A 118 7.63 -0.91 -10.87
N ALA A 119 8.03 -1.24 -9.64
CA ALA A 119 8.06 -2.61 -9.15
C ALA A 119 6.63 -3.18 -9.06
N LEU A 120 5.71 -2.46 -8.44
CA LEU A 120 4.30 -2.85 -8.32
C LEU A 120 3.67 -3.11 -9.69
N LYS A 121 3.85 -2.19 -10.66
CA LYS A 121 3.33 -2.38 -12.03
C LYS A 121 3.91 -3.61 -12.71
N ARG A 122 5.21 -3.90 -12.53
CA ARG A 122 5.81 -5.12 -13.08
C ARG A 122 5.20 -6.38 -12.48
N THR A 123 5.03 -6.40 -11.16
CA THR A 123 4.40 -7.53 -10.45
C THR A 123 2.96 -7.75 -10.92
N LEU A 124 2.13 -6.69 -10.97
CA LEU A 124 0.76 -6.76 -11.47
C LEU A 124 0.71 -7.23 -12.93
N ALA A 125 1.55 -6.68 -13.80
CA ALA A 125 1.61 -7.09 -15.21
C ALA A 125 1.99 -8.57 -15.35
N SER A 126 2.96 -9.06 -14.56
CA SER A 126 3.37 -10.46 -14.54
C SER A 126 2.23 -11.38 -14.09
N LEU A 127 1.53 -11.02 -13.00
CA LEU A 127 0.38 -11.79 -12.51
C LEU A 127 -0.77 -11.85 -13.53
N LEU A 128 -1.12 -10.73 -14.17
CA LEU A 128 -2.16 -10.69 -15.21
C LEU A 128 -1.74 -11.46 -16.46
N ALA A 129 -0.46 -11.38 -16.86
CA ALA A 129 0.06 -12.15 -18.00
C ALA A 129 0.00 -13.66 -17.73
N ARG A 130 0.30 -14.10 -16.50
CA ARG A 130 0.16 -15.50 -16.09
C ARG A 130 -1.30 -15.95 -16.14
N LEU A 131 -2.24 -15.21 -15.57
CA LEU A 131 -3.67 -15.51 -15.66
C LEU A 131 -4.18 -15.59 -17.12
N LYS A 132 -3.63 -14.76 -18.00
CA LYS A 132 -3.92 -14.82 -19.44
C LYS A 132 -3.36 -16.07 -20.09
N ALA A 133 -2.12 -16.45 -19.80
CA ALA A 133 -1.49 -17.67 -20.31
C ALA A 133 -2.24 -18.94 -19.85
N GLU A 134 -2.80 -18.93 -18.65
CA GLU A 134 -3.67 -19.99 -18.10
C GLU A 134 -5.09 -19.99 -18.71
N GLY A 135 -5.40 -19.07 -19.63
CA GLY A 135 -6.72 -18.94 -20.26
C GLY A 135 -7.81 -18.42 -19.34
N ARG A 136 -7.45 -17.81 -18.21
CA ARG A 136 -8.39 -17.28 -17.19
C ARG A 136 -8.81 -15.85 -17.48
N LEU A 137 -8.05 -15.09 -18.26
CA LEU A 137 -8.37 -13.74 -18.72
C LEU A 137 -8.73 -13.74 -20.21
N ILE A 138 -9.77 -12.96 -20.56
CA ILE A 138 -10.29 -12.81 -21.92
C ILE A 138 -9.86 -11.52 -22.62
N SER A 139 -9.14 -10.65 -21.92
CA SER A 139 -8.77 -9.32 -22.40
C SER A 139 -7.51 -9.32 -23.24
N ASP A 140 -7.41 -8.37 -24.18
CA ASP A 140 -6.21 -8.14 -24.97
C ASP A 140 -5.09 -7.48 -24.14
N THR A 141 -3.89 -7.40 -24.71
CA THR A 141 -2.70 -6.87 -24.02
C THR A 141 -2.86 -5.37 -23.67
N ARG A 142 -3.57 -4.59 -24.50
CA ARG A 142 -3.79 -3.15 -24.26
C ARG A 142 -4.74 -2.96 -23.07
N ALA A 143 -5.82 -3.72 -23.03
CA ALA A 143 -6.77 -3.70 -21.90
C ALA A 143 -6.09 -4.09 -20.59
N LEU A 144 -5.22 -5.12 -20.60
CA LEU A 144 -4.46 -5.49 -19.40
C LEU A 144 -3.48 -4.42 -18.97
N GLY A 145 -2.83 -3.71 -19.89
CA GLY A 145 -1.99 -2.55 -19.56
C GLY A 145 -2.79 -1.44 -18.87
N GLN A 146 -3.99 -1.11 -19.36
CA GLN A 146 -4.88 -0.15 -18.71
C GLN A 146 -5.35 -0.62 -17.32
N LEU A 147 -5.63 -1.90 -17.18
CA LEU A 147 -6.01 -2.49 -15.88
C LEU A 147 -4.90 -2.35 -14.84
N VAL A 148 -3.63 -2.57 -15.23
CA VAL A 148 -2.46 -2.33 -14.33
C VAL A 148 -2.41 -0.87 -13.86
N GLU A 149 -2.64 0.10 -14.76
CA GLU A 149 -2.68 1.51 -14.39
C GLU A 149 -3.84 1.82 -13.44
N GLN A 150 -5.04 1.31 -13.69
CA GLN A 150 -6.22 1.50 -12.85
C GLN A 150 -6.02 0.91 -11.45
N ILE A 151 -5.51 -0.33 -11.35
CA ILE A 151 -5.20 -0.96 -10.05
C ILE A 151 -4.15 -0.13 -9.31
N THR A 152 -3.10 0.32 -10.00
CA THR A 152 -2.03 1.12 -9.39
C THR A 152 -2.58 2.45 -8.86
N MET A 153 -3.43 3.14 -9.61
CA MET A 153 -4.08 4.37 -9.17
C MET A 153 -5.00 4.13 -7.97
N THR A 154 -5.78 3.05 -8.00
CA THR A 154 -6.67 2.68 -6.87
C THR A 154 -5.85 2.42 -5.61
N LEU A 155 -4.77 1.65 -5.69
CA LEU A 155 -3.86 1.40 -4.56
C LEU A 155 -3.24 2.69 -4.01
N LEU A 156 -2.89 3.63 -4.87
CA LEU A 156 -2.16 4.84 -4.48
C LEU A 156 -3.05 5.90 -3.83
N PHE A 157 -4.26 6.07 -4.32
CA PHE A 157 -5.12 7.20 -3.95
C PHE A 157 -6.38 6.83 -3.17
N SER A 158 -6.70 5.55 -3.01
CA SER A 158 -7.93 5.14 -2.31
C SER A 158 -7.94 5.53 -0.83
N LEU A 159 -6.80 5.52 -0.15
CA LEU A 159 -6.71 5.91 1.27
C LEU A 159 -6.97 7.41 1.47
N ASP A 160 -6.48 8.26 0.57
CA ASP A 160 -6.76 9.70 0.62
C ASP A 160 -8.21 9.99 0.24
N TYR A 161 -8.73 9.30 -0.78
CA TYR A 161 -10.13 9.40 -1.17
C TYR A 161 -11.09 9.01 -0.03
N GLN A 162 -10.81 7.92 0.69
CA GLN A 162 -11.61 7.50 1.85
C GLN A 162 -11.55 8.55 2.97
N ARG A 163 -10.39 9.12 3.25
CA ARG A 163 -10.22 10.20 4.24
C ARG A 163 -11.06 11.43 3.90
N ILE A 164 -11.12 11.85 2.62
CA ILE A 164 -11.96 12.96 2.16
C ILE A 164 -13.45 12.70 2.41
N LEU A 165 -13.86 11.42 2.39
CA LEU A 165 -15.22 10.98 2.68
C LEU A 165 -15.50 10.68 4.15
N ASP A 166 -14.59 11.08 5.07
CA ASP A 166 -14.67 10.78 6.51
C ASP A 166 -14.80 9.26 6.81
N ARG A 167 -14.24 8.42 5.94
CA ARG A 167 -14.17 6.98 6.13
C ARG A 167 -12.77 6.62 6.60
N GLU A 168 -12.67 5.89 7.70
CA GLU A 168 -11.37 5.30 8.07
C GLU A 168 -10.98 4.25 7.04
N GLY A 169 -9.70 4.30 6.59
CA GLY A 169 -9.16 3.53 5.47
C GLY A 169 -9.42 2.03 5.58
N GLU A 170 -10.57 1.60 5.09
CA GLU A 170 -10.99 0.21 5.10
C GLU A 170 -10.28 -0.56 3.99
N VAL A 171 -9.31 -1.38 4.39
CA VAL A 171 -8.58 -2.30 3.51
C VAL A 171 -9.54 -3.08 2.61
N ARG A 172 -10.65 -3.55 3.18
CA ARG A 172 -11.67 -4.35 2.46
C ARG A 172 -12.30 -3.63 1.29
N VAL A 173 -12.61 -2.34 1.47
CA VAL A 173 -13.20 -1.53 0.40
C VAL A 173 -12.24 -1.39 -0.78
N VAL A 174 -10.95 -1.20 -0.51
CA VAL A 174 -9.93 -1.10 -1.57
C VAL A 174 -9.76 -2.42 -2.30
N VAL A 175 -9.68 -3.53 -1.57
CA VAL A 175 -9.57 -4.89 -2.16
C VAL A 175 -10.81 -5.19 -3.00
N TYR A 176 -12.01 -4.93 -2.47
CA TYR A 176 -13.27 -5.07 -3.22
C TYR A 176 -13.27 -4.27 -4.53
N GLN A 177 -12.87 -3.00 -4.47
CA GLN A 177 -12.81 -2.14 -5.66
C GLN A 177 -11.88 -2.73 -6.73
N ILE A 178 -10.71 -3.25 -6.32
CA ILE A 178 -9.77 -3.86 -7.26
C ILE A 178 -10.32 -5.19 -7.81
N MET A 179 -10.97 -6.03 -6.99
CA MET A 179 -11.65 -7.22 -7.45
C MET A 179 -12.69 -6.91 -8.53
N MET A 180 -13.47 -5.84 -8.32
CA MET A 180 -14.48 -5.38 -9.29
C MET A 180 -13.87 -4.76 -10.55
N LEU A 181 -12.65 -4.20 -10.50
CA LEU A 181 -11.90 -3.79 -11.69
C LEU A 181 -11.44 -5.01 -12.52
N VAL A 182 -11.03 -6.09 -11.86
CA VAL A 182 -10.50 -7.29 -12.52
C VAL A 182 -11.61 -8.20 -13.06
N ALA A 183 -12.73 -8.33 -12.34
CA ALA A 183 -13.82 -9.26 -12.64
C ALA A 183 -14.32 -9.23 -14.10
N PRO A 184 -14.53 -8.07 -14.76
CA PRO A 184 -14.97 -8.00 -16.17
C PRO A 184 -13.99 -8.61 -17.17
N HIS A 185 -12.73 -8.78 -16.80
CA HIS A 185 -11.67 -9.32 -17.65
C HIS A 185 -11.48 -10.82 -17.50
N LEU A 186 -12.17 -11.45 -16.52
CA LEU A 186 -12.08 -12.89 -16.27
C LEU A 186 -13.04 -13.69 -17.16
N GLN A 187 -12.74 -14.96 -17.36
CA GLN A 187 -13.68 -15.94 -17.93
C GLN A 187 -14.97 -16.00 -17.09
N PRO A 188 -16.14 -16.34 -17.66
CA PRO A 188 -17.44 -16.23 -16.97
C PRO A 188 -17.49 -16.91 -15.59
N ALA A 189 -16.92 -18.10 -15.44
CA ALA A 189 -16.89 -18.81 -14.15
C ALA A 189 -16.01 -18.08 -13.13
N GLY A 190 -14.82 -17.60 -13.54
CA GLY A 190 -13.92 -16.82 -12.69
C GLY A 190 -14.50 -15.47 -12.29
N LYS A 191 -15.25 -14.82 -13.20
CA LYS A 191 -15.97 -13.57 -12.91
C LYS A 191 -16.98 -13.79 -11.79
N ILE A 192 -17.87 -14.78 -11.92
CA ILE A 192 -18.90 -15.08 -10.92
C ILE A 192 -18.25 -15.39 -9.55
N ALA A 193 -17.21 -16.23 -9.55
CA ALA A 193 -16.51 -16.59 -8.31
C ALA A 193 -15.86 -15.36 -7.65
N THR A 194 -15.24 -14.47 -8.45
CA THR A 194 -14.63 -13.23 -7.94
C THR A 194 -15.67 -12.27 -7.39
N GLU A 195 -16.82 -12.08 -8.06
CA GLU A 195 -17.91 -11.24 -7.59
C GLU A 195 -18.51 -11.75 -6.26
N GLN A 196 -18.71 -13.07 -6.14
CA GLN A 196 -19.18 -13.69 -4.91
C GLN A 196 -18.18 -13.54 -3.76
N LEU A 197 -16.91 -13.80 -4.02
CA LEU A 197 -15.85 -13.64 -3.02
C LEU A 197 -15.72 -12.17 -2.58
N ALA A 198 -15.81 -11.23 -3.52
CA ALA A 198 -15.74 -9.80 -3.24
C ALA A 198 -16.89 -9.36 -2.30
N GLN A 199 -18.11 -9.85 -2.54
CA GLN A 199 -19.26 -9.57 -1.69
C GLN A 199 -19.06 -10.14 -0.29
N GLN A 200 -18.67 -11.41 -0.16
CA GLN A 200 -18.36 -12.04 1.13
C GLN A 200 -17.27 -11.29 1.89
N TYR A 201 -16.27 -10.78 1.17
CA TYR A 201 -15.16 -10.02 1.75
C TYR A 201 -15.62 -8.69 2.37
N LEU A 202 -16.62 -8.03 1.80
CA LEU A 202 -17.24 -6.85 2.42
C LEU A 202 -18.09 -7.19 3.65
N GLU A 203 -18.83 -8.31 3.61
CA GLU A 203 -19.80 -8.69 4.64
C GLU A 203 -19.16 -9.30 5.89
N ALA A 204 -18.01 -9.97 5.75
CA ALA A 204 -17.39 -10.80 6.80
C ALA A 204 -17.05 -10.07 8.11
N HIS A 205 -17.22 -8.73 8.18
CA HIS A 205 -16.89 -7.89 9.36
C HIS A 205 -17.81 -6.67 9.49
N GLY A 206 -19.07 -6.78 9.05
CA GLY A 206 -20.11 -5.77 9.31
C GLY A 206 -20.67 -5.85 10.71
#